data_e6f644bfcaeb09f340c761d1baf6df0a
#
_entry.id   e6f644bfcaeb09f340c761d1baf6df0a
#
_cell.length_a   1.000
_cell.length_b   1.000
_cell.length_c   1.000
_cell.angle_alpha   90.00
_cell.angle_beta   90.00
_cell.angle_gamma   90.00
#
_symmetry.space_group_name_H-M   'P 1'
#
loop_
_entity.id
_entity.type
_entity.pdbx_description
1 polymer ?
#
loop_
_entity_poly.entity_id
_entity_poly.type
_entity_poly.pdbx_seq_one_letter_code
_entity_poly.pdbx_strand_id
1 'polypeptide(L)'
;MKHRALIAGLLVVVPLGLASCAASSGVPPELSSERTAQDEIPSRGTGWPSIEFDSTRLVGSDGAGTTYYIANSTDVGSICVIAFPETDDSYAGCGDTSMRLVGPDGTTVQVVDGSTVVVTDGSELVGESLLVTAAA
;
A
#
# COMPACT_ATOMS: atom_id res chain seq x y z
N MET A 1 -44.45 27.12 -54.17
CA MET A 1 -43.33 27.43 -53.27
C MET A 1 -43.00 26.16 -52.50
N LYS A 2 -41.84 25.53 -52.76
CA LYS A 2 -41.46 24.24 -52.23
C LYS A 2 -40.51 24.49 -51.08
N HIS A 3 -40.95 24.23 -49.85
CA HIS A 3 -40.08 24.24 -48.69
C HIS A 3 -39.38 22.88 -48.56
N ARG A 4 -38.08 22.85 -48.77
CA ARG A 4 -37.23 21.68 -48.46
C ARG A 4 -36.78 21.78 -47.02
N ALA A 5 -37.28 20.88 -46.18
CA ALA A 5 -36.79 20.69 -44.84
C ALA A 5 -35.48 19.88 -44.89
N LEU A 6 -34.38 20.47 -44.40
CA LEU A 6 -33.11 19.83 -44.18
C LEU A 6 -33.14 19.19 -42.76
N ILE A 7 -33.15 17.86 -42.72
CA ILE A 7 -32.99 17.11 -41.51
C ILE A 7 -31.49 16.99 -41.23
N ALA A 8 -30.99 17.72 -40.25
CA ALA A 8 -29.63 17.57 -39.73
C ALA A 8 -29.57 16.36 -38.78
N GLY A 9 -28.96 15.29 -39.26
CA GLY A 9 -28.68 14.12 -38.45
C GLY A 9 -27.58 14.40 -37.42
N LEU A 10 -27.93 14.34 -36.15
CA LEU A 10 -27.00 14.44 -35.03
C LEU A 10 -26.31 13.09 -34.84
N LEU A 11 -25.05 12.98 -35.24
CA LEU A 11 -24.19 11.83 -34.97
C LEU A 11 -23.73 11.91 -33.50
N VAL A 12 -24.33 11.07 -32.64
CA VAL A 12 -23.87 10.88 -31.28
C VAL A 12 -22.69 9.90 -31.32
N VAL A 13 -21.48 10.43 -31.20
CA VAL A 13 -20.27 9.61 -30.96
C VAL A 13 -20.22 9.21 -29.49
N VAL A 14 -20.54 7.97 -29.19
CA VAL A 14 -20.36 7.40 -27.84
C VAL A 14 -18.88 6.99 -27.70
N PRO A 15 -18.11 7.60 -26.79
CA PRO A 15 -16.77 7.11 -26.52
C PRO A 15 -16.90 5.77 -25.77
N LEU A 16 -16.48 4.67 -26.39
CA LEU A 16 -16.21 3.43 -25.70
C LEU A 16 -15.04 3.70 -24.75
N GLY A 17 -15.34 3.90 -23.47
CA GLY A 17 -14.34 3.87 -22.41
C GLY A 17 -13.70 2.49 -22.39
N LEU A 18 -12.44 2.43 -22.81
CA LEU A 18 -11.58 1.26 -22.54
C LEU A 18 -11.38 1.22 -21.03
N ALA A 19 -12.17 0.38 -20.34
CA ALA A 19 -11.86 -0.04 -18.99
C ALA A 19 -10.58 -0.85 -19.08
N SER A 20 -9.43 -0.20 -18.90
CA SER A 20 -8.18 -0.91 -18.68
C SER A 20 -8.31 -1.62 -17.32
N CYS A 21 -8.47 -2.94 -17.35
CA CYS A 21 -8.18 -3.78 -16.20
C CYS A 21 -6.69 -3.61 -15.91
N ALA A 22 -6.34 -2.71 -14.96
CA ALA A 22 -5.01 -2.67 -14.40
C ALA A 22 -4.83 -3.99 -13.66
N ALA A 23 -4.04 -4.91 -14.23
CA ALA A 23 -3.54 -6.05 -13.51
C ALA A 23 -2.83 -5.49 -12.27
N SER A 24 -3.20 -5.94 -11.07
CA SER A 24 -2.53 -5.53 -9.83
C SER A 24 -1.06 -5.91 -9.98
N SER A 25 -0.18 -4.92 -10.02
CA SER A 25 1.25 -5.12 -10.27
C SER A 25 1.99 -5.77 -9.10
N GLY A 26 1.29 -6.22 -8.07
CA GLY A 26 1.87 -6.73 -6.83
C GLY A 26 2.57 -5.65 -5.99
N VAL A 27 2.61 -4.43 -6.48
CA VAL A 27 3.17 -3.28 -5.73
C VAL A 27 2.06 -2.71 -4.84
N PRO A 28 2.34 -2.51 -3.55
CA PRO A 28 1.40 -1.87 -2.64
C PRO A 28 0.92 -0.51 -3.17
N PRO A 29 -0.40 -0.23 -3.14
CA PRO A 29 -0.97 0.99 -3.70
C PRO A 29 -0.44 2.26 -3.01
N GLU A 30 -0.07 2.19 -1.75
CA GLU A 30 0.52 3.30 -1.00
C GLU A 30 1.80 3.82 -1.68
N LEU A 31 2.64 2.93 -2.22
CA LEU A 31 3.88 3.32 -2.92
C LEU A 31 3.65 4.08 -4.22
N SER A 32 2.45 3.96 -4.79
CA SER A 32 2.04 4.69 -5.99
C SER A 32 1.39 6.05 -5.70
N SER A 33 1.11 6.35 -4.44
CA SER A 33 0.50 7.61 -4.01
C SER A 33 1.53 8.74 -3.97
N GLU A 34 1.05 9.99 -4.06
CA GLU A 34 1.90 11.16 -3.84
C GLU A 34 2.35 11.21 -2.38
N ARG A 35 3.65 11.52 -2.16
CA ARG A 35 4.23 11.64 -0.82
C ARG A 35 3.75 12.92 -0.12
N THR A 36 3.37 12.78 1.14
CA THR A 36 2.94 13.89 2.00
C THR A 36 3.85 14.00 3.24
N ALA A 37 3.63 15.03 4.05
CA ALA A 37 4.38 15.19 5.32
C ALA A 37 4.12 14.05 6.33
N GLN A 38 2.98 13.35 6.23
CA GLN A 38 2.65 12.22 7.09
C GLN A 38 3.45 10.96 6.76
N ASP A 39 4.04 10.92 5.57
CA ASP A 39 4.85 9.80 5.10
C ASP A 39 6.30 9.84 5.61
N GLU A 40 6.66 10.90 6.32
CA GLU A 40 7.96 11.00 6.95
C GLU A 40 8.00 10.19 8.25
N ILE A 41 8.97 9.27 8.33
CA ILE A 41 9.13 8.44 9.53
C ILE A 41 9.70 9.26 10.70
N PRO A 42 9.28 8.97 11.94
CA PRO A 42 9.73 9.72 13.13
C PRO A 42 11.24 9.65 13.38
N SER A 43 11.84 8.50 13.11
CA SER A 43 13.28 8.26 13.32
C SER A 43 13.77 7.10 12.48
N ARG A 44 15.08 7.01 12.29
CA ARG A 44 15.72 5.87 11.62
C ARG A 44 16.32 4.95 12.66
N GLY A 45 16.01 3.66 12.56
CA GLY A 45 16.56 2.64 13.44
C GLY A 45 18.02 2.29 13.08
N THR A 46 18.72 1.73 14.06
CA THR A 46 20.08 1.21 13.87
C THR A 46 19.99 -0.22 13.30
N GLY A 47 20.84 -0.54 12.34
CA GLY A 47 20.89 -1.88 11.75
C GLY A 47 19.73 -2.22 10.84
N TRP A 48 18.95 -1.23 10.40
CA TRP A 48 17.89 -1.43 9.41
C TRP A 48 18.47 -1.82 8.05
N PRO A 49 17.70 -2.57 7.24
CA PRO A 49 18.10 -2.90 5.87
C PRO A 49 18.18 -1.65 4.99
N SER A 50 18.56 -1.87 3.74
CA SER A 50 18.71 -0.80 2.74
C SER A 50 17.35 -0.25 2.30
N ILE A 51 16.85 0.76 3.01
CA ILE A 51 15.56 1.43 2.79
C ILE A 51 15.77 2.70 1.99
N GLU A 52 14.98 2.90 0.94
CA GLU A 52 14.88 4.16 0.22
C GLU A 52 13.92 5.09 0.98
N PHE A 53 14.45 5.87 1.91
CA PHE A 53 13.63 6.68 2.84
C PHE A 53 12.77 7.74 2.17
N ASP A 54 13.16 8.24 1.01
CA ASP A 54 12.35 9.21 0.25
C ASP A 54 11.09 8.58 -0.38
N SER A 55 11.05 7.25 -0.43
CA SER A 55 9.89 6.49 -0.90
C SER A 55 8.89 6.10 0.20
N THR A 56 9.18 6.40 1.47
CA THR A 56 8.29 6.01 2.59
C THR A 56 6.86 6.54 2.40
N ARG A 57 5.90 5.69 2.75
CA ARG A 57 4.47 6.02 2.81
C ARG A 57 3.86 5.50 4.10
N LEU A 58 3.06 6.32 4.74
CA LEU A 58 2.26 5.91 5.89
C LEU A 58 1.18 4.93 5.42
N VAL A 59 1.10 3.77 6.05
CA VAL A 59 0.03 2.80 5.80
C VAL A 59 -1.11 2.99 6.78
N GLY A 60 -0.82 3.10 8.05
CA GLY A 60 -1.79 3.27 9.12
C GLY A 60 -1.28 2.74 10.45
N SER A 61 -2.19 2.57 11.41
CA SER A 61 -1.88 2.01 12.73
C SER A 61 -2.81 0.83 13.01
N ASP A 62 -2.31 -0.15 13.76
CA ASP A 62 -3.10 -1.27 14.25
C ASP A 62 -3.83 -0.96 15.55
N GLY A 63 -4.66 -1.89 16.03
CA GLY A 63 -5.41 -1.76 17.27
C GLY A 63 -4.54 -1.72 18.54
N ALA A 64 -3.26 -2.12 18.46
CA ALA A 64 -2.29 -2.02 19.55
C ALA A 64 -1.52 -0.69 19.55
N GLY A 65 -1.75 0.20 18.57
CA GLY A 65 -1.11 1.51 18.47
C GLY A 65 0.21 1.53 17.70
N THR A 66 0.59 0.42 17.08
CA THR A 66 1.77 0.38 16.21
C THR A 66 1.48 1.09 14.89
N THR A 67 2.31 2.06 14.52
CA THR A 67 2.23 2.76 13.24
C THR A 67 3.15 2.12 12.23
N TYR A 68 2.63 1.89 11.02
CA TYR A 68 3.32 1.20 9.93
C TYR A 68 3.56 2.12 8.74
N TYR A 69 4.74 1.97 8.17
CA TYR A 69 5.13 2.59 6.90
C TYR A 69 5.61 1.51 5.93
N ILE A 70 5.49 1.80 4.66
CA ILE A 70 6.02 0.99 3.57
C ILE A 70 6.98 1.84 2.73
N ALA A 71 8.01 1.24 2.17
CA ALA A 71 9.00 1.91 1.34
C ALA A 71 9.55 0.98 0.27
N ASN A 72 10.18 1.54 -0.76
CA ASN A 72 11.04 0.77 -1.64
C ASN A 72 12.34 0.41 -0.91
N SER A 73 12.91 -0.72 -1.25
CA SER A 73 14.30 -1.03 -0.92
C SER A 73 15.24 -0.40 -1.96
N THR A 74 16.46 -0.11 -1.57
CA THR A 74 17.54 0.19 -2.54
C THR A 74 17.89 -1.04 -3.39
N ASP A 75 17.49 -2.24 -2.95
CA ASP A 75 17.60 -3.47 -3.75
C ASP A 75 16.41 -3.57 -4.70
N VAL A 76 16.69 -3.72 -5.98
CA VAL A 76 15.69 -3.75 -7.05
C VAL A 76 14.64 -4.85 -6.80
N GLY A 77 13.36 -4.48 -6.87
CA GLY A 77 12.24 -5.42 -6.73
C GLY A 77 11.88 -5.79 -5.30
N SER A 78 12.56 -5.23 -4.31
CA SER A 78 12.24 -5.42 -2.90
C SER A 78 11.50 -4.22 -2.32
N ILE A 79 10.62 -4.48 -1.37
CA ILE A 79 9.90 -3.49 -0.56
C ILE A 79 10.24 -3.66 0.91
N CYS A 80 10.05 -2.60 1.67
CA CYS A 80 10.34 -2.57 3.10
C CYS A 80 9.07 -2.24 3.88
N VAL A 81 8.91 -2.88 5.03
CA VAL A 81 7.93 -2.53 6.05
C VAL A 81 8.68 -1.99 7.27
N ILE A 82 8.20 -0.89 7.81
CA ILE A 82 8.76 -0.24 8.99
C ILE A 82 7.66 -0.12 10.03
N ALA A 83 7.91 -0.55 11.25
CA ALA A 83 6.96 -0.52 12.35
C ALA A 83 7.47 0.34 13.51
N PHE A 84 6.59 1.18 14.03
CA PHE A 84 6.81 2.01 15.20
C PHE A 84 5.78 1.66 16.29
N PRO A 85 6.06 0.66 17.15
CA PRO A 85 5.24 0.38 18.33
C PRO A 85 5.26 1.56 19.30
N GLU A 86 4.21 1.73 20.11
CA GLU A 86 4.18 2.79 21.14
C GLU A 86 5.19 2.56 22.28
N THR A 87 5.45 1.31 22.62
CA THR A 87 6.20 0.91 23.82
C THR A 87 7.51 0.21 23.54
N ASP A 88 7.73 -0.24 22.32
CA ASP A 88 8.91 -1.02 21.92
C ASP A 88 9.76 -0.26 20.91
N ASP A 89 10.98 -0.76 20.71
CA ASP A 89 11.87 -0.23 19.68
C ASP A 89 11.28 -0.47 18.29
N SER A 90 11.42 0.53 17.41
CA SER A 90 11.03 0.42 16.02
C SER A 90 11.85 -0.65 15.29
N TYR A 91 11.22 -1.34 14.37
CA TYR A 91 11.84 -2.39 13.58
C TYR A 91 11.44 -2.30 12.10
N ALA A 92 12.28 -2.87 11.24
CA ALA A 92 12.06 -2.86 9.80
C ALA A 92 12.59 -4.12 9.15
N GLY A 93 12.00 -4.48 8.02
CA GLY A 93 12.46 -5.57 7.18
C GLY A 93 12.11 -5.31 5.73
N CYS A 94 12.91 -5.86 4.84
CA CYS A 94 12.70 -5.77 3.39
C CYS A 94 12.63 -7.17 2.78
N GLY A 95 11.88 -7.31 1.71
CA GLY A 95 11.71 -8.54 0.97
C GLY A 95 10.91 -8.32 -0.31
N ASP A 96 10.39 -9.39 -0.88
CA ASP A 96 9.52 -9.33 -2.06
C ASP A 96 8.13 -8.76 -1.70
N THR A 97 7.25 -8.66 -2.68
CA THR A 97 5.89 -8.13 -2.51
C THR A 97 4.95 -9.02 -1.69
N SER A 98 5.42 -10.15 -1.19
CA SER A 98 4.71 -11.06 -0.29
C SER A 98 5.44 -11.26 1.05
N MET A 99 6.39 -10.40 1.35
CA MET A 99 7.23 -10.51 2.54
C MET A 99 6.42 -10.59 3.84
N ARG A 100 7.04 -11.24 4.81
CA ARG A 100 6.54 -11.35 6.19
C ARG A 100 7.61 -10.88 7.15
N LEU A 101 7.24 -9.94 8.02
CA LEU A 101 8.09 -9.41 9.07
C LEU A 101 7.55 -9.87 10.42
N VAL A 102 8.44 -10.33 11.30
CA VAL A 102 8.09 -10.70 12.69
C VAL A 102 8.72 -9.70 13.63
N GLY A 103 7.90 -9.03 14.42
CA GLY A 103 8.34 -8.08 15.43
C GLY A 103 8.93 -8.78 16.66
N PRO A 104 9.61 -8.03 17.53
CA PRO A 104 10.24 -8.55 18.74
C PRO A 104 9.22 -9.12 19.74
N ASP A 105 7.98 -8.66 19.70
CA ASP A 105 6.85 -9.15 20.51
C ASP A 105 6.15 -10.38 19.90
N GLY A 106 6.60 -10.85 18.74
CA GLY A 106 6.00 -11.96 18.00
C GLY A 106 4.84 -11.55 17.07
N THR A 107 4.47 -10.27 17.02
CA THR A 107 3.51 -9.76 16.01
C THR A 107 4.06 -9.99 14.62
N THR A 108 3.20 -10.49 13.73
CA THR A 108 3.56 -10.72 12.34
C THR A 108 2.92 -9.69 11.46
N VAL A 109 3.69 -9.09 10.56
CA VAL A 109 3.22 -8.17 9.53
C VAL A 109 3.52 -8.77 8.17
N GLN A 110 2.49 -8.95 7.36
CA GLN A 110 2.62 -9.50 6.01
C GLN A 110 2.13 -8.50 4.99
N VAL A 111 2.89 -8.34 3.90
CA VAL A 111 2.41 -7.59 2.75
C VAL A 111 1.42 -8.43 1.98
N VAL A 112 0.24 -7.86 1.71
CA VAL A 112 -0.88 -8.55 1.07
C VAL A 112 -1.53 -7.64 0.03
N ASP A 113 -2.35 -8.24 -0.82
CA ASP A 113 -3.34 -7.50 -1.61
C ASP A 113 -4.62 -7.40 -0.76
N GLY A 114 -4.88 -6.23 -0.20
CA GLY A 114 -6.01 -6.00 0.70
C GLY A 114 -7.38 -6.23 0.04
N SER A 115 -7.45 -6.20 -1.29
CA SER A 115 -8.69 -6.48 -2.03
C SER A 115 -9.06 -7.97 -2.04
N THR A 116 -8.09 -8.86 -1.81
CA THR A 116 -8.26 -10.33 -1.91
C THR A 116 -7.99 -11.06 -0.60
N VAL A 117 -7.40 -10.38 0.40
CA VAL A 117 -7.04 -11.01 1.67
C VAL A 117 -8.28 -11.30 2.53
N VAL A 118 -8.27 -12.46 3.19
CA VAL A 118 -9.27 -12.81 4.20
C VAL A 118 -8.69 -12.51 5.59
N VAL A 119 -9.33 -11.59 6.28
CA VAL A 119 -8.97 -11.25 7.67
C VAL A 119 -9.61 -12.28 8.60
N THR A 120 -8.79 -12.91 9.44
CA THR A 120 -9.22 -13.93 10.42
C THR A 120 -9.09 -13.39 11.85
N ASP A 121 -9.63 -14.12 12.82
CA ASP A 121 -9.52 -13.76 14.24
C ASP A 121 -8.04 -13.59 14.65
N GLY A 122 -7.75 -12.51 15.37
CA GLY A 122 -6.40 -12.14 15.77
C GLY A 122 -5.56 -11.43 14.70
N SER A 123 -6.15 -11.18 13.53
CA SER A 123 -5.53 -10.40 12.47
C SER A 123 -6.35 -9.17 12.14
N GLU A 124 -5.70 -8.12 11.64
CA GLU A 124 -6.36 -6.94 11.09
C GLU A 124 -5.65 -6.46 9.82
N LEU A 125 -6.42 -5.88 8.92
CA LEU A 125 -5.88 -5.22 7.72
C LEU A 125 -5.57 -3.76 8.08
N VAL A 126 -4.32 -3.36 7.96
CA VAL A 126 -3.86 -1.97 8.13
C VAL A 126 -3.63 -1.38 6.75
N GLY A 127 -4.32 -0.28 6.45
CA GLY A 127 -4.35 0.30 5.10
C GLY A 127 -4.90 -0.71 4.08
N GLU A 128 -4.30 -0.75 2.92
CA GLU A 128 -4.68 -1.67 1.83
C GLU A 128 -3.68 -2.80 1.62
N SER A 129 -2.55 -2.79 2.33
CA SER A 129 -1.39 -3.62 2.00
C SER A 129 -0.80 -4.44 3.14
N LEU A 130 -1.19 -4.21 4.40
CA LEU A 130 -0.59 -4.90 5.52
C LEU A 130 -1.62 -5.72 6.31
N LEU A 131 -1.40 -7.02 6.40
CA LEU A 131 -2.10 -7.91 7.33
C LEU A 131 -1.25 -8.05 8.59
N VAL A 132 -1.76 -7.55 9.71
CA VAL A 132 -1.11 -7.61 11.02
C VAL A 132 -1.77 -8.72 11.84
N THR A 133 -0.98 -9.64 12.36
CA THR A 133 -1.44 -10.73 13.22
C THR A 133 -0.73 -10.62 14.56
N ALA A 134 -1.49 -10.46 15.63
CA ALA A 134 -0.96 -10.43 16.99
C ALA A 134 -0.27 -11.75 17.33
N ALA A 135 0.73 -11.69 18.22
CA ALA A 135 1.33 -12.88 18.79
C ALA A 135 0.27 -13.70 19.55
N ALA A 136 0.38 -15.00 19.44
CA ALA A 136 -0.51 -15.93 20.15
C ALA A 136 -0.23 -15.95 21.66
#